data_38e8e01952c062b6bc8e260c7346091f
#
_entry.id   38e8e01952c062b6bc8e260c7346091f
#
_cell.length_a   1.000
_cell.length_b   1.000
_cell.length_c   1.000
_cell.angle_alpha   90.00
_cell.angle_beta   90.00
_cell.angle_gamma   90.00
#
_symmetry.space_group_name_H-M   'P 1'
#
loop_
_entity.id
_entity.type
_entity.pdbx_description
1 polymer ?
#
loop_
_entity_poly.entity_id
_entity_poly.type
_entity_poly.pdbx_seq_one_letter_code
_entity_poly.pdbx_strand_id
1 'polypeptide(L)'
;DESATGKTVFIEPAEVVEANNKIRELESAERREIIRILTVFADEVRPHVPELLASYDFLGKIDLIRAKAELAHLTQAFEPKVKPYPHIDWIRAIHPLLQLSLDKQQKKVVPLDIMLTREQRILIISGPNAGGKSVCLKTVGLLQYMLQCGISIPVGDRSTTGVFQHLMIDIGDEQSIENDLSTYSSHLLNMKNMMKQANDSTLLLIDEFGGGTEPMIGGAIAEAVLGQFCKKQAMGVITTHYQNLKHFADDHEGVVNGAMLYDRHEMKALFQLAIGQPGSSFAVEIARKTGI
;
A
#
# COMPACT_ATOMS: atom_id res chain seq x y z
N ASP A 1 -44.16 -29.82 -47.44
CA ASP A 1 -42.87 -30.50 -47.28
C ASP A 1 -43.01 -31.96 -47.76
N GLU A 2 -41.98 -32.48 -48.40
CA GLU A 2 -41.87 -33.88 -48.80
C GLU A 2 -41.11 -34.69 -47.77
N SER A 3 -41.48 -35.95 -47.57
CA SER A 3 -40.72 -36.85 -46.72
C SER A 3 -39.36 -37.19 -47.35
N ALA A 4 -38.36 -37.54 -46.52
CA ALA A 4 -36.99 -37.90 -46.97
C ALA A 4 -36.95 -39.00 -48.07
N THR A 5 -38.08 -39.77 -48.27
CA THR A 5 -38.19 -40.82 -49.28
C THR A 5 -39.02 -40.41 -50.50
N GLY A 6 -39.57 -39.20 -50.55
CA GLY A 6 -40.39 -38.66 -51.63
C GLY A 6 -41.79 -39.39 -51.81
N LYS A 7 -42.12 -40.26 -50.89
CA LYS A 7 -43.36 -41.08 -50.96
C LYS A 7 -44.59 -40.49 -50.26
N THR A 8 -44.39 -39.45 -49.44
CA THR A 8 -45.44 -38.80 -48.66
C THR A 8 -45.24 -37.26 -48.75
N VAL A 9 -46.30 -36.60 -49.16
CA VAL A 9 -46.37 -35.13 -49.19
C VAL A 9 -47.20 -34.70 -48.00
N PHE A 10 -46.62 -33.80 -47.16
CA PHE A 10 -47.37 -33.17 -46.06
C PHE A 10 -48.05 -31.92 -46.61
N ILE A 11 -49.36 -31.94 -46.62
CA ILE A 11 -50.19 -30.81 -47.05
C ILE A 11 -50.78 -30.19 -45.79
N GLU A 12 -50.49 -28.90 -45.60
CA GLU A 12 -51.10 -28.12 -44.53
C GLU A 12 -52.52 -27.70 -44.99
N PRO A 13 -53.60 -27.96 -44.20
CA PRO A 13 -54.92 -27.47 -44.50
C PRO A 13 -54.98 -25.96 -44.64
N ALA A 14 -55.78 -25.42 -45.53
CA ALA A 14 -55.89 -23.95 -45.78
C ALA A 14 -56.21 -23.19 -44.50
N GLU A 15 -57.10 -23.72 -43.67
CA GLU A 15 -57.48 -23.12 -42.37
C GLU A 15 -56.28 -23.01 -41.40
N VAL A 16 -55.38 -24.01 -41.44
CA VAL A 16 -54.15 -23.97 -40.59
C VAL A 16 -53.17 -22.95 -41.12
N VAL A 17 -53.03 -22.82 -42.44
CA VAL A 17 -52.15 -21.77 -43.04
C VAL A 17 -52.69 -20.38 -42.70
N GLU A 18 -54.00 -20.16 -42.79
CA GLU A 18 -54.63 -18.88 -42.40
C GLU A 18 -54.41 -18.57 -40.92
N ALA A 19 -54.61 -19.55 -40.03
CA ALA A 19 -54.36 -19.41 -38.59
C ALA A 19 -52.92 -19.07 -38.30
N ASN A 20 -51.97 -19.78 -38.90
CA ASN A 20 -50.54 -19.53 -38.76
C ASN A 20 -50.13 -18.13 -39.27
N ASN A 21 -50.69 -17.71 -40.39
CA ASN A 21 -50.47 -16.34 -40.91
C ASN A 21 -51.00 -15.29 -39.94
N LYS A 22 -52.18 -15.54 -39.37
CA LYS A 22 -52.79 -14.65 -38.38
C LYS A 22 -51.94 -14.56 -37.11
N ILE A 23 -51.40 -15.67 -36.63
CA ILE A 23 -50.47 -15.69 -35.49
C ILE A 23 -49.24 -14.83 -35.79
N ARG A 24 -48.61 -15.02 -36.96
CA ARG A 24 -47.43 -14.21 -37.37
C ARG A 24 -47.72 -12.72 -37.49
N GLU A 25 -48.93 -12.36 -38.01
CA GLU A 25 -49.37 -10.94 -38.05
C GLU A 25 -49.51 -10.37 -36.66
N LEU A 26 -50.11 -11.12 -35.71
CA LEU A 26 -50.29 -10.68 -34.32
C LEU A 26 -48.97 -10.58 -33.61
N GLU A 27 -48.07 -11.53 -33.74
CA GLU A 27 -46.67 -11.48 -33.19
C GLU A 27 -45.92 -10.29 -33.73
N SER A 28 -46.07 -10.00 -35.02
CA SER A 28 -45.41 -8.83 -35.62
C SER A 28 -46.04 -7.50 -35.13
N ALA A 29 -47.35 -7.49 -34.89
CA ALA A 29 -48.06 -6.32 -34.33
C ALA A 29 -47.64 -6.08 -32.87
N GLU A 30 -47.59 -7.14 -32.06
CA GLU A 30 -47.10 -7.08 -30.68
C GLU A 30 -45.67 -6.53 -30.61
N ARG A 31 -44.77 -7.07 -31.44
CA ARG A 31 -43.38 -6.58 -31.49
C ARG A 31 -43.28 -5.12 -31.89
N ARG A 32 -44.08 -4.67 -32.85
CA ARG A 32 -44.10 -3.23 -33.23
C ARG A 32 -44.61 -2.36 -32.08
N GLU A 33 -45.63 -2.83 -31.35
CA GLU A 33 -46.15 -2.06 -30.20
C GLU A 33 -45.18 -1.99 -29.05
N ILE A 34 -44.45 -3.07 -28.73
CA ILE A 34 -43.36 -3.08 -27.74
C ILE A 34 -42.30 -2.05 -28.15
N ILE A 35 -41.83 -2.07 -29.40
CA ILE A 35 -40.85 -1.12 -29.89
C ILE A 35 -41.39 0.33 -29.78
N ARG A 36 -42.64 0.57 -30.12
CA ARG A 36 -43.28 1.87 -30.02
C ARG A 36 -43.26 2.40 -28.57
N ILE A 37 -43.64 1.55 -27.61
CA ILE A 37 -43.66 1.88 -26.18
C ILE A 37 -42.26 2.20 -25.68
N LEU A 38 -41.29 1.35 -26.01
CA LEU A 38 -39.89 1.53 -25.59
C LEU A 38 -39.30 2.82 -26.21
N THR A 39 -39.65 3.15 -27.46
CA THR A 39 -39.18 4.37 -28.13
C THR A 39 -39.72 5.60 -27.44
N VAL A 40 -41.04 5.63 -27.16
CA VAL A 40 -41.68 6.77 -26.45
C VAL A 40 -41.02 6.95 -25.08
N PHE A 41 -40.85 5.87 -24.31
CA PHE A 41 -40.18 5.93 -23.02
C PHE A 41 -38.72 6.43 -23.11
N ALA A 42 -37.98 5.96 -24.11
CA ALA A 42 -36.60 6.41 -24.33
C ALA A 42 -36.54 7.90 -24.69
N ASP A 43 -37.48 8.38 -25.49
CA ASP A 43 -37.56 9.80 -25.88
C ASP A 43 -37.93 10.70 -24.69
N GLU A 44 -38.77 10.21 -23.77
CA GLU A 44 -39.12 10.92 -22.53
C GLU A 44 -37.91 10.94 -21.54
N VAL A 45 -37.13 9.90 -21.44
CA VAL A 45 -35.95 9.82 -20.54
C VAL A 45 -34.75 10.58 -21.08
N ARG A 46 -34.58 10.65 -22.41
CA ARG A 46 -33.40 11.22 -23.07
C ARG A 46 -33.04 12.63 -22.61
N PRO A 47 -34.01 13.58 -22.45
CA PRO A 47 -33.71 14.91 -21.92
C PRO A 47 -33.15 14.93 -20.51
N HIS A 48 -33.44 13.90 -19.70
CA HIS A 48 -33.05 13.79 -18.29
C HIS A 48 -31.75 12.99 -18.08
N VAL A 49 -31.14 12.47 -19.14
CA VAL A 49 -29.89 11.70 -19.04
C VAL A 49 -28.78 12.48 -18.35
N PRO A 50 -28.54 13.78 -18.62
CA PRO A 50 -27.52 14.55 -17.93
C PRO A 50 -27.72 14.60 -16.40
N GLU A 51 -28.98 14.83 -15.95
CA GLU A 51 -29.32 14.85 -14.51
C GLU A 51 -29.19 13.46 -13.86
N LEU A 52 -29.54 12.41 -14.56
CA LEU A 52 -29.38 11.04 -14.10
C LEU A 52 -27.90 10.69 -13.92
N LEU A 53 -27.04 11.05 -14.88
CA LEU A 53 -25.59 10.85 -14.77
C LEU A 53 -24.99 11.67 -13.63
N ALA A 54 -25.40 12.94 -13.48
CA ALA A 54 -24.95 13.78 -12.37
C ALA A 54 -25.37 13.22 -11.01
N SER A 55 -26.61 12.70 -10.92
CA SER A 55 -27.09 12.04 -9.69
C SER A 55 -26.31 10.77 -9.36
N TYR A 56 -25.99 9.98 -10.38
CA TYR A 56 -25.17 8.77 -10.21
C TYR A 56 -23.76 9.10 -9.72
N ASP A 57 -23.12 10.11 -10.32
CA ASP A 57 -21.82 10.63 -9.89
C ASP A 57 -21.86 11.15 -8.44
N PHE A 58 -22.93 11.85 -8.06
CA PHE A 58 -23.12 12.32 -6.69
C PHE A 58 -23.22 11.16 -5.70
N LEU A 59 -24.02 10.15 -6.01
CA LEU A 59 -24.16 8.95 -5.18
C LEU A 59 -22.83 8.24 -5.01
N GLY A 60 -22.03 8.10 -6.07
CA GLY A 60 -20.70 7.50 -6.01
C GLY A 60 -19.75 8.27 -5.08
N LYS A 61 -19.80 9.61 -5.11
CA LYS A 61 -19.01 10.45 -4.19
C LYS A 61 -19.44 10.28 -2.73
N ILE A 62 -20.74 10.25 -2.47
CA ILE A 62 -21.26 10.03 -1.10
C ILE A 62 -20.87 8.63 -0.59
N ASP A 63 -20.97 7.61 -1.41
CA ASP A 63 -20.59 6.24 -1.04
C ASP A 63 -19.08 6.14 -0.72
N LEU A 64 -18.23 6.79 -1.53
CA LEU A 64 -16.80 6.88 -1.25
C LEU A 64 -16.49 7.59 0.09
N ILE A 65 -17.17 8.70 0.37
CA ILE A 65 -17.02 9.44 1.63
C ILE A 65 -17.43 8.54 2.81
N ARG A 66 -18.54 7.84 2.67
CA ARG A 66 -19.04 6.89 3.67
C ARG A 66 -18.02 5.77 3.91
N ALA A 67 -17.51 5.13 2.87
CA ALA A 67 -16.52 4.07 2.97
C ALA A 67 -15.24 4.53 3.68
N LYS A 68 -14.76 5.75 3.38
CA LYS A 68 -13.61 6.35 4.08
C LYS A 68 -13.91 6.60 5.55
N ALA A 69 -15.10 7.08 5.89
CA ALA A 69 -15.51 7.30 7.27
C ALA A 69 -15.63 5.99 8.06
N GLU A 70 -16.19 4.95 7.47
CA GLU A 70 -16.27 3.62 8.08
C GLU A 70 -14.87 3.03 8.33
N LEU A 71 -13.94 3.17 7.37
CA LEU A 71 -12.55 2.75 7.53
C LEU A 71 -11.85 3.54 8.65
N ALA A 72 -12.04 4.86 8.70
CA ALA A 72 -11.48 5.70 9.75
C ALA A 72 -11.98 5.29 11.14
N HIS A 73 -13.28 5.00 11.26
CA HIS A 73 -13.86 4.50 12.52
C HIS A 73 -13.29 3.13 12.89
N LEU A 74 -13.21 2.19 11.95
CA LEU A 74 -12.68 0.84 12.18
C LEU A 74 -11.21 0.85 12.65
N THR A 75 -10.39 1.74 12.09
CA THR A 75 -8.96 1.84 12.39
C THR A 75 -8.65 2.88 13.47
N GLN A 76 -9.66 3.54 14.03
CA GLN A 76 -9.52 4.65 14.98
C GLN A 76 -8.59 5.76 14.43
N ALA A 77 -8.75 6.06 13.16
CA ALA A 77 -7.93 7.02 12.44
C ALA A 77 -8.32 8.47 12.75
N PHE A 78 -7.31 9.34 12.70
CA PHE A 78 -7.48 10.79 12.83
C PHE A 78 -7.00 11.49 11.55
N GLU A 79 -7.34 12.74 11.41
CA GLU A 79 -6.80 13.64 10.40
C GLU A 79 -5.63 14.41 11.02
N PRO A 80 -4.36 14.06 10.67
CA PRO A 80 -3.20 14.80 11.17
C PRO A 80 -3.16 16.19 10.54
N LYS A 81 -2.51 17.14 11.21
CA LYS A 81 -2.27 18.47 10.63
C LYS A 81 -1.29 18.36 9.46
N VAL A 82 -1.75 18.63 8.25
CA VAL A 82 -0.94 18.55 7.02
C VAL A 82 -0.13 19.83 6.82
N LYS A 83 1.19 19.68 6.55
CA LYS A 83 2.12 20.75 6.21
C LYS A 83 2.36 20.78 4.70
N PRO A 84 2.64 21.94 4.09
CA PRO A 84 2.87 22.07 2.65
C PRO A 84 4.30 21.67 2.22
N TYR A 85 5.02 20.91 3.04
CA TYR A 85 6.39 20.43 2.78
C TYR A 85 6.59 19.03 3.38
N PRO A 86 7.56 18.26 2.90
CA PRO A 86 7.88 16.93 3.44
C PRO A 86 8.15 16.97 4.95
N HIS A 87 7.43 16.15 5.68
CA HIS A 87 7.48 16.12 7.14
C HIS A 87 6.71 14.92 7.67
N ILE A 88 7.24 14.26 8.68
CA ILE A 88 6.56 13.24 9.48
C ILE A 88 6.85 13.53 10.94
N ASP A 89 5.82 13.67 11.74
CA ASP A 89 5.89 13.72 13.21
C ASP A 89 4.62 13.03 13.70
N TRP A 90 4.70 11.72 13.79
CA TRP A 90 3.57 10.88 14.16
C TRP A 90 3.74 10.35 15.57
N ILE A 91 2.73 10.60 16.36
CA ILE A 91 2.58 10.11 17.72
C ILE A 91 1.60 8.95 17.69
N ARG A 92 1.97 7.80 18.27
CA ARG A 92 1.13 6.61 18.38
C ARG A 92 0.60 6.11 17.03
N ALA A 93 1.42 6.11 16.00
CA ALA A 93 1.06 5.55 14.70
C ALA A 93 0.86 4.02 14.80
N ILE A 94 -0.21 3.51 14.21
CA ILE A 94 -0.57 2.10 14.25
C ILE A 94 -0.70 1.55 12.83
N HIS A 95 -0.11 0.40 12.57
CA HIS A 95 -0.30 -0.30 11.29
C HIS A 95 -1.71 -0.89 11.23
N PRO A 96 -2.63 -0.42 10.35
CA PRO A 96 -4.04 -0.79 10.42
C PRO A 96 -4.28 -2.29 10.22
N LEU A 97 -3.59 -2.93 9.27
CA LEU A 97 -3.75 -4.37 9.04
C LEU A 97 -3.20 -5.21 10.21
N LEU A 98 -2.13 -4.76 10.86
CA LEU A 98 -1.60 -5.42 12.05
C LEU A 98 -2.58 -5.28 13.22
N GLN A 99 -3.18 -4.10 13.40
CA GLN A 99 -4.22 -3.87 14.40
C GLN A 99 -5.39 -4.85 14.21
N LEU A 100 -5.98 -4.88 13.01
CA LEU A 100 -7.10 -5.78 12.70
C LEU A 100 -6.75 -7.27 12.90
N SER A 101 -5.51 -7.66 12.64
CA SER A 101 -5.04 -9.03 12.86
C SER A 101 -4.88 -9.37 14.34
N LEU A 102 -4.29 -8.46 15.12
CA LEU A 102 -4.06 -8.67 16.56
C LEU A 102 -5.34 -8.54 17.39
N ASP A 103 -6.27 -7.67 17.00
CA ASP A 103 -7.58 -7.53 17.65
C ASP A 103 -8.36 -8.86 17.60
N LYS A 104 -8.29 -9.61 16.51
CA LYS A 104 -8.85 -10.96 16.40
C LYS A 104 -8.23 -11.94 17.41
N GLN A 105 -6.98 -11.70 17.82
CA GLN A 105 -6.25 -12.50 18.81
C GLN A 105 -6.34 -11.91 20.22
N GLN A 106 -7.12 -10.85 20.44
CA GLN A 106 -7.22 -10.11 21.70
C GLN A 106 -5.86 -9.56 22.18
N LYS A 107 -4.96 -9.25 21.27
CA LYS A 107 -3.65 -8.64 21.52
C LYS A 107 -3.65 -7.19 21.06
N LYS A 108 -2.84 -6.36 21.75
CA LYS A 108 -2.69 -4.94 21.40
C LYS A 108 -1.45 -4.72 20.54
N VAL A 109 -1.56 -3.83 19.56
CA VAL A 109 -0.42 -3.32 18.80
C VAL A 109 0.36 -2.35 19.69
N VAL A 110 1.69 -2.40 19.63
CA VAL A 110 2.54 -1.36 20.20
C VAL A 110 2.60 -0.21 19.20
N PRO A 111 2.14 0.99 19.58
CA PRO A 111 2.17 2.14 18.68
C PRO A 111 3.60 2.61 18.38
N LEU A 112 3.78 3.21 17.21
CA LEU A 112 5.03 3.79 16.74
C LEU A 112 5.02 5.31 16.91
N ASP A 113 6.03 5.85 17.59
CA ASP A 113 6.36 7.27 17.55
C ASP A 113 7.53 7.47 16.59
N ILE A 114 7.37 8.34 15.58
CA ILE A 114 8.40 8.57 14.57
C ILE A 114 8.42 10.00 14.09
N MET A 115 9.63 10.53 13.89
CA MET A 115 9.85 11.89 13.43
C MET A 115 10.87 11.92 12.30
N LEU A 116 10.50 12.57 11.18
CA LEU A 116 11.38 12.95 10.07
C LEU A 116 11.14 14.43 9.78
N THR A 117 12.18 15.23 9.90
CA THR A 117 12.17 16.69 9.70
C THR A 117 13.27 17.10 8.74
N ARG A 118 13.39 18.38 8.44
CA ARG A 118 14.50 18.89 7.63
C ARG A 118 15.87 18.70 8.30
N GLU A 119 15.90 18.71 9.64
CA GLU A 119 17.10 18.50 10.45
C GLU A 119 17.42 17.02 10.67
N GLN A 120 16.40 16.15 10.63
CA GLN A 120 16.50 14.70 10.83
C GLN A 120 15.78 13.99 9.68
N ARG A 121 16.45 13.96 8.53
CA ARG A 121 15.83 13.50 7.26
C ARG A 121 15.81 11.99 7.12
N ILE A 122 16.88 11.31 7.50
CA ILE A 122 17.02 9.86 7.34
C ILE A 122 17.18 9.21 8.70
N LEU A 123 16.28 8.28 9.00
CA LEU A 123 16.31 7.45 10.19
C LEU A 123 16.86 6.07 9.85
N ILE A 124 17.99 5.71 10.43
CA ILE A 124 18.60 4.38 10.31
C ILE A 124 18.18 3.53 11.49
N ILE A 125 17.31 2.56 11.26
CA ILE A 125 16.79 1.66 12.30
C ILE A 125 17.63 0.40 12.36
N SER A 126 18.17 0.11 13.55
CA SER A 126 18.92 -1.10 13.84
C SER A 126 18.32 -1.86 15.04
N GLY A 127 18.73 -3.11 15.22
CA GLY A 127 18.22 -3.98 16.27
C GLY A 127 17.99 -5.42 15.80
N PRO A 128 17.45 -6.30 16.65
CA PRO A 128 17.21 -7.71 16.29
C PRO A 128 16.16 -7.83 15.17
N ASN A 129 16.21 -8.92 14.38
CA ASN A 129 15.26 -9.15 13.28
C ASN A 129 13.81 -9.23 13.79
N ALA A 130 13.59 -9.94 14.89
CA ALA A 130 12.28 -10.03 15.52
C ALA A 130 11.84 -8.74 16.25
N GLY A 131 12.63 -7.66 16.21
CA GLY A 131 12.35 -6.40 16.91
C GLY A 131 11.27 -5.52 16.29
N GLY A 132 10.81 -5.82 15.06
CA GLY A 132 9.76 -5.06 14.38
C GLY A 132 10.26 -3.98 13.43
N LYS A 133 11.53 -3.99 12.99
CA LYS A 133 12.12 -3.03 12.04
C LYS A 133 11.29 -2.91 10.76
N SER A 134 11.04 -4.02 10.08
CA SER A 134 10.27 -4.04 8.82
C SER A 134 8.81 -3.64 9.03
N VAL A 135 8.23 -3.92 10.20
CA VAL A 135 6.87 -3.47 10.55
C VAL A 135 6.84 -1.95 10.71
N CYS A 136 7.83 -1.37 11.38
CA CYS A 136 7.98 0.09 11.49
C CYS A 136 8.02 0.74 10.11
N LEU A 137 8.87 0.25 9.23
CA LEU A 137 9.06 0.74 7.87
C LEU A 137 7.78 0.59 7.01
N LYS A 138 7.12 -0.58 7.07
CA LYS A 138 5.83 -0.82 6.42
C LYS A 138 4.73 0.09 6.96
N THR A 139 4.74 0.38 8.27
CA THR A 139 3.79 1.32 8.89
C THR A 139 3.95 2.71 8.29
N VAL A 140 5.16 3.22 8.21
CA VAL A 140 5.43 4.54 7.62
C VAL A 140 4.97 4.60 6.17
N GLY A 141 5.33 3.60 5.36
CA GLY A 141 4.95 3.54 3.95
C GLY A 141 3.45 3.49 3.73
N LEU A 142 2.76 2.59 4.43
CA LEU A 142 1.32 2.43 4.29
C LEU A 142 0.55 3.68 4.74
N LEU A 143 0.88 4.22 5.90
CA LEU A 143 0.16 5.40 6.42
C LEU A 143 0.39 6.63 5.54
N GLN A 144 1.62 6.86 5.08
CA GLN A 144 1.91 7.97 4.17
C GLN A 144 1.17 7.82 2.83
N TYR A 145 1.10 6.59 2.30
CA TYR A 145 0.35 6.32 1.07
C TYR A 145 -1.15 6.51 1.26
N MET A 146 -1.73 5.99 2.36
CA MET A 146 -3.13 6.19 2.70
C MET A 146 -3.48 7.67 2.79
N LEU A 147 -2.66 8.45 3.50
CA LEU A 147 -2.85 9.90 3.64
C LEU A 147 -2.89 10.59 2.27
N GLN A 148 -1.94 10.28 1.40
CA GLN A 148 -1.86 10.89 0.07
C GLN A 148 -2.99 10.44 -0.88
N CYS A 149 -3.67 9.33 -0.57
CA CYS A 149 -4.94 8.95 -1.19
C CYS A 149 -6.16 9.62 -0.55
N GLY A 150 -5.96 10.53 0.40
CA GLY A 150 -7.05 11.21 1.13
C GLY A 150 -7.81 10.28 2.06
N ILE A 151 -7.11 9.32 2.67
CA ILE A 151 -7.66 8.42 3.69
C ILE A 151 -7.06 8.82 5.04
N SER A 152 -7.89 8.96 6.07
CA SER A 152 -7.44 9.22 7.44
C SER A 152 -6.56 8.07 7.94
N ILE A 153 -5.58 8.39 8.77
CA ILE A 153 -4.59 7.43 9.26
C ILE A 153 -4.65 7.25 10.78
N PRO A 154 -4.40 6.04 11.30
CA PRO A 154 -4.40 5.77 12.73
C PRO A 154 -3.14 6.33 13.42
N VAL A 155 -3.20 7.61 13.77
CA VAL A 155 -2.16 8.35 14.51
C VAL A 155 -2.80 9.15 15.64
N GLY A 156 -2.02 9.60 16.61
CA GLY A 156 -2.51 10.47 17.69
C GLY A 156 -2.91 11.86 17.20
N ASP A 157 -3.79 12.52 17.92
CA ASP A 157 -4.40 13.82 17.62
C ASP A 157 -3.40 14.98 17.41
N ARG A 158 -2.21 14.89 18.04
CA ARG A 158 -1.14 15.89 17.90
C ARG A 158 -0.17 15.64 16.75
N SER A 159 -0.40 14.59 15.96
CA SER A 159 0.47 14.24 14.84
C SER A 159 0.42 15.28 13.75
N THR A 160 1.56 15.53 13.14
CA THR A 160 1.70 16.39 11.97
C THR A 160 2.39 15.63 10.84
N THR A 161 2.03 15.95 9.61
CA THR A 161 2.55 15.26 8.43
C THR A 161 2.73 16.23 7.26
N GLY A 162 3.49 15.82 6.26
CA GLY A 162 3.61 16.53 5.00
C GLY A 162 3.27 15.65 3.81
N VAL A 163 3.42 16.20 2.62
CA VAL A 163 3.19 15.50 1.37
C VAL A 163 4.52 15.29 0.66
N PHE A 164 4.75 14.09 0.16
CA PHE A 164 5.91 13.71 -0.62
C PHE A 164 5.53 13.56 -2.09
N GLN A 165 6.38 14.01 -3.01
CA GLN A 165 6.16 13.82 -4.44
C GLN A 165 6.45 12.38 -4.87
N HIS A 166 7.43 11.74 -4.21
CA HIS A 166 7.84 10.38 -4.51
C HIS A 166 7.87 9.53 -3.24
N LEU A 167 7.23 8.37 -3.27
CA LEU A 167 7.39 7.31 -2.30
C LEU A 167 8.19 6.19 -2.98
N MET A 168 9.42 5.99 -2.58
CA MET A 168 10.32 4.98 -3.16
C MET A 168 10.54 3.87 -2.15
N ILE A 169 10.20 2.65 -2.54
CA ILE A 169 10.09 1.51 -1.64
C ILE A 169 10.97 0.38 -2.14
N ASP A 170 11.81 -0.14 -1.25
CA ASP A 170 12.58 -1.36 -1.45
C ASP A 170 12.42 -2.23 -0.19
N ILE A 171 11.33 -2.97 -0.12
CA ILE A 171 10.90 -3.77 1.03
C ILE A 171 10.54 -5.17 0.55
N GLY A 172 11.16 -6.16 1.15
CA GLY A 172 10.83 -7.55 0.96
C GLY A 172 11.96 -8.33 0.30
N ASP A 173 12.03 -9.60 0.68
CA ASP A 173 12.80 -10.60 -0.05
C ASP A 173 12.00 -10.94 -1.31
N GLU A 174 12.46 -10.54 -2.47
CA GLU A 174 12.03 -11.17 -3.72
C GLU A 174 12.58 -12.60 -3.75
N GLN A 175 12.07 -13.46 -2.87
CA GLN A 175 12.29 -14.90 -2.92
C GLN A 175 11.52 -15.49 -4.10
N SER A 176 11.95 -15.21 -5.31
CA SER A 176 11.66 -16.08 -6.43
C SER A 176 12.64 -17.26 -6.35
N ILE A 177 12.13 -18.46 -6.19
CA ILE A 177 12.85 -19.73 -6.08
C ILE A 177 13.82 -19.95 -7.27
N GLU A 178 13.76 -19.14 -8.30
CA GLU A 178 14.51 -19.33 -9.56
C GLU A 178 15.79 -18.51 -9.69
N ASN A 179 16.09 -17.53 -8.82
CA ASN A 179 17.26 -16.65 -9.03
C ASN A 179 17.81 -16.03 -7.73
N ASP A 180 18.66 -16.74 -6.99
CA ASP A 180 19.42 -16.18 -5.85
C ASP A 180 20.38 -15.03 -6.25
N LEU A 181 20.89 -15.02 -7.49
CA LEU A 181 21.67 -13.93 -8.08
C LEU A 181 20.79 -12.70 -8.44
N SER A 182 19.46 -12.86 -8.49
CA SER A 182 18.53 -11.80 -8.87
C SER A 182 18.24 -10.83 -7.74
N THR A 183 18.16 -11.27 -6.49
CA THR A 183 17.74 -10.44 -5.34
C THR A 183 18.71 -9.27 -5.12
N TYR A 184 20.00 -9.52 -5.01
CA TYR A 184 20.99 -8.45 -4.85
C TYR A 184 21.06 -7.51 -6.05
N SER A 185 21.01 -8.07 -7.27
CA SER A 185 20.99 -7.27 -8.51
C SER A 185 19.75 -6.41 -8.62
N SER A 186 18.58 -6.90 -8.18
CA SER A 186 17.33 -6.15 -8.13
C SER A 186 17.42 -4.98 -7.14
N HIS A 187 17.94 -5.22 -5.94
CA HIS A 187 18.22 -4.16 -4.96
C HIS A 187 19.15 -3.08 -5.51
N LEU A 188 20.24 -3.47 -6.16
CA LEU A 188 21.16 -2.50 -6.80
C LEU A 188 20.50 -1.70 -7.91
N LEU A 189 19.64 -2.33 -8.71
CA LEU A 189 18.89 -1.64 -9.76
C LEU A 189 17.88 -0.65 -9.16
N ASN A 190 17.18 -1.05 -8.11
CA ASN A 190 16.28 -0.18 -7.35
C ASN A 190 17.05 1.01 -6.77
N MET A 191 18.19 0.77 -6.10
CA MET A 191 19.05 1.84 -5.58
C MET A 191 19.51 2.80 -6.68
N LYS A 192 19.93 2.29 -7.86
CA LYS A 192 20.30 3.12 -9.00
C LYS A 192 19.15 4.01 -9.47
N ASN A 193 17.93 3.45 -9.54
CA ASN A 193 16.73 4.22 -9.94
C ASN A 193 16.36 5.26 -8.87
N MET A 194 16.40 4.90 -7.59
CA MET A 194 16.18 5.80 -6.47
C MET A 194 17.20 6.94 -6.48
N MET A 195 18.50 6.64 -6.65
CA MET A 195 19.53 7.67 -6.75
C MET A 195 19.32 8.64 -7.92
N LYS A 196 18.75 8.19 -9.03
CA LYS A 196 18.45 9.08 -10.18
C LYS A 196 17.30 10.01 -9.89
N GLN A 197 16.22 9.52 -9.31
CA GLN A 197 14.92 10.20 -9.20
C GLN A 197 14.71 10.92 -7.88
N ALA A 198 15.41 10.51 -6.81
CA ALA A 198 15.25 11.11 -5.49
C ALA A 198 15.59 12.61 -5.48
N ASN A 199 14.85 13.35 -4.69
CA ASN A 199 15.02 14.78 -4.40
C ASN A 199 14.58 15.07 -2.96
N ASP A 200 14.52 16.34 -2.56
CA ASP A 200 14.12 16.81 -1.23
C ASP A 200 12.65 16.54 -0.87
N SER A 201 11.85 16.16 -1.87
CA SER A 201 10.43 15.81 -1.71
C SER A 201 10.18 14.29 -1.85
N THR A 202 11.22 13.49 -1.65
CA THR A 202 11.17 12.02 -1.72
C THR A 202 11.20 11.39 -0.33
N LEU A 203 10.34 10.40 -0.10
CA LEU A 203 10.41 9.47 1.03
C LEU A 203 10.97 8.12 0.58
N LEU A 204 12.11 7.74 1.12
CA LEU A 204 12.77 6.45 0.89
C LEU A 204 12.39 5.47 1.99
N LEU A 205 12.02 4.26 1.62
CA LEU A 205 11.70 3.16 2.54
C LEU A 205 12.49 1.93 2.11
N ILE A 206 13.59 1.64 2.81
CA ILE A 206 14.53 0.60 2.40
C ILE A 206 14.73 -0.38 3.56
N ASP A 207 14.39 -1.64 3.34
CA ASP A 207 14.61 -2.72 4.30
C ASP A 207 15.94 -3.43 4.03
N GLU A 208 16.62 -3.85 5.09
CA GLU A 208 17.90 -4.60 5.07
C GLU A 208 18.97 -3.98 4.15
N PHE A 209 19.12 -2.66 4.21
CA PHE A 209 19.98 -1.90 3.31
C PHE A 209 21.43 -2.39 3.29
N GLY A 210 21.90 -2.75 2.09
CA GLY A 210 23.20 -3.33 1.83
C GLY A 210 23.23 -4.86 1.92
N GLY A 211 22.12 -5.52 2.29
CA GLY A 211 22.00 -6.96 2.39
C GLY A 211 22.15 -7.71 1.06
N GLY A 212 22.27 -9.03 1.12
CA GLY A 212 22.30 -9.90 -0.07
C GLY A 212 23.69 -10.11 -0.71
N THR A 213 24.77 -9.59 -0.12
CA THR A 213 26.15 -9.80 -0.57
C THR A 213 27.13 -9.89 0.61
N GLU A 214 28.42 -10.03 0.31
CA GLU A 214 29.47 -10.03 1.33
C GLU A 214 29.40 -8.74 2.18
N PRO A 215 29.42 -8.87 3.53
CA PRO A 215 29.11 -7.76 4.43
C PRO A 215 30.00 -6.51 4.28
N MET A 216 31.28 -6.67 3.98
CA MET A 216 32.19 -5.55 3.82
C MET A 216 31.88 -4.77 2.53
N ILE A 217 31.64 -5.47 1.44
CA ILE A 217 31.33 -4.86 0.12
C ILE A 217 29.94 -4.24 0.17
N GLY A 218 28.94 -4.96 0.66
CA GLY A 218 27.55 -4.47 0.79
C GLY A 218 27.48 -3.23 1.67
N GLY A 219 28.17 -3.22 2.81
CA GLY A 219 28.24 -2.07 3.69
C GLY A 219 28.87 -0.84 3.04
N ALA A 220 29.99 -1.00 2.30
CA ALA A 220 30.65 0.11 1.62
C ALA A 220 29.78 0.70 0.48
N ILE A 221 29.10 -0.15 -0.29
CA ILE A 221 28.19 0.29 -1.35
C ILE A 221 26.98 1.04 -0.73
N ALA A 222 26.38 0.50 0.32
CA ALA A 222 25.26 1.11 1.02
C ALA A 222 25.64 2.50 1.58
N GLU A 223 26.83 2.66 2.17
CA GLU A 223 27.33 3.92 2.67
C GLU A 223 27.50 4.96 1.55
N ALA A 224 28.08 4.56 0.41
CA ALA A 224 28.22 5.44 -0.75
C ALA A 224 26.85 5.88 -1.32
N VAL A 225 25.89 4.98 -1.39
CA VAL A 225 24.50 5.27 -1.83
C VAL A 225 23.79 6.19 -0.84
N LEU A 226 23.93 5.93 0.46
CA LEU A 226 23.38 6.77 1.52
C LEU A 226 23.90 8.22 1.42
N GLY A 227 25.21 8.37 1.18
CA GLY A 227 25.83 9.68 0.94
C GLY A 227 25.20 10.43 -0.26
N GLN A 228 24.78 9.73 -1.31
CA GLN A 228 24.06 10.33 -2.43
C GLN A 228 22.64 10.77 -2.04
N PHE A 229 21.92 10.00 -1.24
CA PHE A 229 20.60 10.40 -0.73
C PHE A 229 20.69 11.62 0.18
N CYS A 230 21.72 11.71 1.02
CA CYS A 230 21.98 12.89 1.86
C CYS A 230 22.24 14.16 1.03
N LYS A 231 23.05 14.06 -0.05
CA LYS A 231 23.30 15.18 -0.97
C LYS A 231 22.03 15.67 -1.65
N LYS A 232 21.09 14.76 -1.94
CA LYS A 232 19.80 15.07 -2.55
C LYS A 232 18.75 15.57 -1.54
N GLN A 233 19.11 15.64 -0.26
CA GLN A 233 18.21 16.04 0.83
C GLN A 233 16.95 15.16 0.96
N ALA A 234 17.00 13.92 0.47
CA ALA A 234 15.90 12.99 0.57
C ALA A 234 15.59 12.63 2.02
N MET A 235 14.33 12.38 2.33
CA MET A 235 13.89 11.83 3.60
C MET A 235 13.73 10.32 3.51
N GLY A 236 13.91 9.60 4.62
CA GLY A 236 13.72 8.15 4.58
C GLY A 236 13.81 7.43 5.90
N VAL A 237 13.29 6.21 5.88
CA VAL A 237 13.48 5.21 6.93
C VAL A 237 14.21 4.02 6.32
N ILE A 238 15.32 3.66 6.91
CA ILE A 238 16.22 2.62 6.40
C ILE A 238 16.50 1.63 7.52
N THR A 239 16.33 0.35 7.28
CA THR A 239 16.76 -0.67 8.26
C THR A 239 18.09 -1.28 7.83
N THR A 240 18.92 -1.60 8.78
CA THR A 240 20.22 -2.22 8.49
C THR A 240 20.78 -3.03 9.66
N HIS A 241 21.68 -3.95 9.34
CA HIS A 241 22.52 -4.66 10.30
C HIS A 241 23.96 -4.16 10.30
N TYR A 242 24.35 -3.31 9.35
CA TYR A 242 25.72 -2.87 9.17
C TYR A 242 26.16 -1.78 10.15
N GLN A 243 27.32 -2.01 10.77
CA GLN A 243 27.89 -1.08 11.77
C GLN A 243 28.36 0.23 11.14
N ASN A 244 28.96 0.18 9.95
CA ASN A 244 29.43 1.37 9.25
C ASN A 244 28.30 2.37 8.96
N LEU A 245 27.08 1.91 8.66
CA LEU A 245 25.94 2.81 8.47
C LEU A 245 25.47 3.48 9.77
N LYS A 246 25.66 2.80 10.93
CA LYS A 246 25.39 3.41 12.24
C LYS A 246 26.42 4.52 12.54
N HIS A 247 27.70 4.27 12.25
CA HIS A 247 28.74 5.30 12.38
C HIS A 247 28.52 6.45 11.39
N PHE A 248 28.09 6.14 10.17
CA PHE A 248 27.73 7.18 9.19
C PHE A 248 26.68 8.16 9.75
N ALA A 249 25.69 7.66 10.50
CA ALA A 249 24.68 8.51 11.12
C ALA A 249 25.25 9.42 12.23
N ASP A 250 26.31 8.98 12.91
CA ASP A 250 26.95 9.81 13.94
C ASP A 250 27.80 10.94 13.32
N ASP A 251 28.30 10.74 12.10
CA ASP A 251 29.21 11.65 11.41
C ASP A 251 28.52 12.59 10.38
N HIS A 252 27.24 12.36 10.08
CA HIS A 252 26.55 13.10 9.01
C HIS A 252 25.27 13.80 9.49
N GLU A 253 25.21 15.10 9.30
CA GLU A 253 24.03 15.91 9.60
C GLU A 253 22.79 15.43 8.79
N GLY A 254 21.66 15.36 9.46
CA GLY A 254 20.39 14.96 8.86
C GLY A 254 20.17 13.45 8.83
N VAL A 255 21.13 12.65 9.33
CA VAL A 255 20.96 11.21 9.52
C VAL A 255 20.96 10.91 11.02
N VAL A 256 20.01 10.09 11.48
CA VAL A 256 19.83 9.79 12.90
C VAL A 256 19.71 8.29 13.08
N ASN A 257 20.38 7.76 14.10
CA ASN A 257 20.24 6.39 14.53
C ASN A 257 18.92 6.16 15.29
N GLY A 258 18.31 5.00 15.08
CA GLY A 258 17.17 4.50 15.82
C GLY A 258 17.37 3.05 16.23
N ALA A 259 16.92 2.71 17.42
CA ALA A 259 16.99 1.36 17.97
C ALA A 259 15.60 0.79 18.19
N MET A 260 15.36 -0.43 17.70
CA MET A 260 14.23 -1.21 18.19
C MET A 260 14.58 -1.78 19.57
N LEU A 261 13.81 -1.39 20.59
CA LEU A 261 14.05 -1.76 21.96
C LEU A 261 13.79 -3.25 22.22
N TYR A 262 14.61 -3.82 23.07
CA TYR A 262 14.57 -5.23 23.44
C TYR A 262 14.79 -5.39 24.94
N ASP A 263 13.91 -6.13 25.59
CA ASP A 263 14.07 -6.48 27.00
C ASP A 263 15.09 -7.63 27.12
N ARG A 264 16.23 -7.32 27.72
CA ARG A 264 17.34 -8.28 27.89
C ARG A 264 17.05 -9.32 28.97
N HIS A 265 16.22 -8.98 29.98
CA HIS A 265 15.91 -9.92 31.07
C HIS A 265 14.88 -10.94 30.62
N GLU A 266 13.80 -10.47 30.00
CA GLU A 266 12.74 -11.32 29.48
C GLU A 266 13.06 -11.91 28.10
N MET A 267 14.12 -11.41 27.45
CA MET A 267 14.50 -11.77 26.07
C MET A 267 13.32 -11.61 25.09
N LYS A 268 12.64 -10.47 25.18
CA LYS A 268 11.46 -10.14 24.35
C LYS A 268 11.64 -8.82 23.62
N ALA A 269 11.14 -8.78 22.38
CA ALA A 269 11.02 -7.54 21.66
C ALA A 269 9.95 -6.65 22.30
N LEU A 270 10.28 -5.37 22.53
CA LEU A 270 9.35 -4.38 23.05
C LEU A 270 8.57 -3.70 21.92
N PHE A 271 8.99 -3.86 20.67
CA PHE A 271 8.41 -3.23 19.47
C PHE A 271 8.33 -1.70 19.57
N GLN A 272 9.18 -1.10 20.37
CA GLN A 272 9.29 0.35 20.57
C GLN A 272 10.54 0.86 19.86
N LEU A 273 10.41 2.01 19.20
CA LEU A 273 11.50 2.71 18.54
C LEU A 273 12.07 3.78 19.47
N ALA A 274 13.37 3.74 19.73
CA ALA A 274 14.11 4.83 20.39
C ALA A 274 14.97 5.56 19.35
N ILE A 275 14.71 6.82 19.12
CA ILE A 275 15.46 7.68 18.19
C ILE A 275 16.66 8.30 18.93
N GLY A 276 17.80 8.46 18.25
CA GLY A 276 19.03 9.06 18.78
C GLY A 276 20.04 8.06 19.33
N GLN A 277 19.77 6.75 19.28
CA GLN A 277 20.68 5.71 19.73
C GLN A 277 20.73 4.54 18.74
N PRO A 278 21.94 4.01 18.41
CA PRO A 278 22.02 2.81 17.58
C PRO A 278 21.62 1.55 18.38
N GLY A 279 20.89 0.64 17.72
CA GLY A 279 20.52 -0.65 18.28
C GLY A 279 21.63 -1.70 18.15
N SER A 280 21.61 -2.72 19.03
CA SER A 280 22.47 -3.91 18.94
C SER A 280 21.64 -5.12 18.44
N SER A 281 22.33 -6.10 17.85
CA SER A 281 21.67 -7.31 17.29
C SER A 281 21.30 -8.36 18.33
N PHE A 282 21.89 -8.30 19.54
CA PHE A 282 21.70 -9.27 20.62
C PHE A 282 21.92 -10.75 20.23
N ALA A 283 22.66 -11.01 19.15
CA ALA A 283 22.86 -12.35 18.63
C ALA A 283 23.55 -13.29 19.65
N VAL A 284 24.53 -12.77 20.42
CA VAL A 284 25.26 -13.56 21.44
C VAL A 284 24.34 -13.90 22.61
N GLU A 285 23.51 -12.96 23.06
CA GLU A 285 22.56 -13.19 24.15
C GLU A 285 21.48 -14.21 23.75
N ILE A 286 21.01 -14.15 22.52
CA ILE A 286 20.07 -15.13 21.97
C ILE A 286 20.71 -16.51 21.87
N ALA A 287 21.95 -16.60 21.38
CA ALA A 287 22.70 -17.88 21.30
C ALA A 287 22.86 -18.52 22.69
N ARG A 288 23.25 -17.74 23.71
CA ARG A 288 23.34 -18.22 25.09
C ARG A 288 22.00 -18.75 25.64
N LYS A 289 20.88 -18.11 25.31
CA LYS A 289 19.56 -18.57 25.76
C LYS A 289 19.13 -19.87 25.08
N THR A 290 19.54 -20.09 23.84
CA THR A 290 19.27 -21.32 23.09
C THR A 290 20.21 -22.46 23.44
N GLY A 291 21.20 -22.22 24.34
CA GLY A 291 22.12 -23.27 24.83
C GLY A 291 23.37 -23.47 23.97
N ILE A 292 23.72 -22.49 23.14
CA ILE A 292 24.95 -22.45 22.34
C ILE A 292 25.97 -21.52 23.02
#